data_ccd82460d4bb8f7a134ac7d9eacb7dc6
#
_entry.id   ccd82460d4bb8f7a134ac7d9eacb7dc6
#
_cell.length_a   1.000
_cell.length_b   1.000
_cell.length_c   1.000
_cell.angle_alpha   90.00
_cell.angle_beta   90.00
_cell.angle_gamma   90.00
#
_symmetry.space_group_name_H-M   'P 1'
#
loop_
_entity.id
_entity.type
_entity.pdbx_description
1 polymer ?
#
loop_
_entity_poly.entity_id
_entity_poly.type
_entity_poly.pdbx_seq_one_letter_code
_entity_poly.pdbx_strand_id
1 'polypeptide(L)'
;MGLNLDYKAELDNIIRDHIDMEGPLLPVLHAVIALFSHIPKDAIPIIARKLNLSSAEVSGVVSFYHDFKKEKVGRHKVQICRSEACQAMGSRELEVHAKKSLKVEFGESTNDDLIFLEPVYCLGNCACSPSVRICLLYTSPSPRDPL
;
A
#
# COMPACT_ATOMS: atom_id res chain seq x y z
N MET A 1 -19.03 13.33 5.85
CA MET A 1 -18.33 14.56 5.44
C MET A 1 -18.12 14.47 3.94
N GLY A 2 -18.70 15.37 3.17
CA GLY A 2 -18.66 15.32 1.70
C GLY A 2 -17.25 15.60 1.19
N LEU A 3 -16.86 14.88 0.15
CA LEU A 3 -15.64 15.11 -0.60
C LEU A 3 -15.54 16.59 -1.00
N ASN A 4 -14.39 17.20 -0.74
CA ASN A 4 -14.10 18.59 -1.09
C ASN A 4 -14.26 18.76 -2.62
N LEU A 5 -14.70 19.91 -3.10
CA LEU A 5 -14.87 20.16 -4.54
C LEU A 5 -13.58 19.90 -5.33
N ASP A 6 -12.43 20.24 -4.76
CA ASP A 6 -11.10 19.95 -5.33
C ASP A 6 -10.86 18.46 -5.56
N TYR A 7 -11.22 17.61 -4.60
CA TYR A 7 -11.04 16.16 -4.70
C TYR A 7 -11.79 15.56 -5.90
N LYS A 8 -13.05 15.99 -6.13
CA LYS A 8 -13.83 15.46 -7.26
C LYS A 8 -13.26 15.90 -8.61
N ALA A 9 -12.78 17.12 -8.69
CA ALA A 9 -12.16 17.64 -9.91
C ALA A 9 -10.87 16.90 -10.25
N GLU A 10 -10.03 16.64 -9.24
CA GLU A 10 -8.80 15.85 -9.42
C GLU A 10 -9.08 14.40 -9.81
N LEU A 11 -10.07 13.77 -9.18
CA LEU A 11 -10.51 12.41 -9.53
C LEU A 11 -11.04 12.35 -10.97
N ASP A 12 -11.83 13.34 -11.39
CA ASP A 12 -12.34 13.43 -12.75
C ASP A 12 -11.21 13.63 -13.79
N ASN A 13 -10.17 14.38 -13.46
CA ASN A 13 -8.99 14.54 -14.30
C ASN A 13 -8.23 13.22 -14.44
N ILE A 14 -7.96 12.54 -13.32
CA ILE A 14 -7.32 11.22 -13.32
C ILE A 14 -8.08 10.24 -14.23
N ILE A 15 -9.39 10.16 -14.09
CA ILE A 15 -10.20 9.24 -14.89
C ILE A 15 -10.14 9.62 -16.38
N ARG A 16 -10.21 10.90 -16.71
CA ARG A 16 -10.14 11.38 -18.09
C ARG A 16 -8.82 11.03 -18.78
N ASP A 17 -7.71 11.15 -18.05
CA ASP A 17 -6.38 10.88 -18.58
C ASP A 17 -6.15 9.39 -18.87
N HIS A 18 -6.97 8.50 -18.29
CA HIS A 18 -6.79 7.06 -18.42
C HIS A 18 -7.96 6.34 -19.12
N ILE A 19 -9.07 7.03 -19.44
CA ILE A 19 -10.31 6.38 -19.92
C ILE A 19 -10.14 5.68 -21.27
N ASP A 20 -9.24 6.18 -22.11
CA ASP A 20 -8.97 5.63 -23.44
C ASP A 20 -7.99 4.45 -23.43
N MET A 21 -7.46 4.09 -22.25
CA MET A 21 -6.55 2.95 -22.11
C MET A 21 -7.33 1.63 -22.16
N GLU A 22 -6.71 0.59 -22.70
CA GLU A 22 -7.23 -0.77 -22.58
C GLU A 22 -7.12 -1.24 -21.13
N GLY A 23 -8.27 -1.49 -20.48
CA GLY A 23 -8.33 -1.87 -19.06
C GLY A 23 -7.98 -0.74 -18.06
N PRO A 24 -8.67 0.40 -18.09
CA PRO A 24 -8.27 1.63 -17.39
C PRO A 24 -8.38 1.56 -15.86
N LEU A 25 -9.05 0.55 -15.28
CA LEU A 25 -9.34 0.50 -13.84
C LEU A 25 -8.08 0.50 -12.98
N LEU A 26 -7.11 -0.38 -13.26
CA LEU A 26 -5.87 -0.46 -12.47
C LEU A 26 -5.02 0.82 -12.60
N PRO A 27 -4.76 1.37 -13.80
CA PRO A 27 -4.09 2.67 -13.95
C PRO A 27 -4.77 3.80 -13.18
N VAL A 28 -6.11 3.91 -13.23
CA VAL A 28 -6.88 4.90 -12.45
C VAL A 28 -6.68 4.71 -10.95
N LEU A 29 -6.79 3.47 -10.44
CA LEU A 29 -6.59 3.20 -9.01
C LEU A 29 -5.16 3.52 -8.55
N HIS A 30 -4.14 3.24 -9.35
CA HIS A 30 -2.75 3.62 -9.06
C HIS A 30 -2.56 5.15 -9.03
N ALA A 31 -3.14 5.87 -9.99
CA ALA A 31 -3.08 7.33 -10.01
C ALA A 31 -3.81 7.96 -8.80
N VAL A 32 -4.95 7.38 -8.40
CA VAL A 32 -5.67 7.79 -7.18
C VAL A 32 -4.81 7.61 -5.93
N ILE A 33 -4.13 6.46 -5.78
CA ILE A 33 -3.23 6.23 -4.64
C ILE A 33 -2.02 7.17 -4.68
N ALA A 34 -1.44 7.40 -5.84
CA ALA A 34 -0.31 8.31 -5.98
C ALA A 34 -0.64 9.74 -5.51
N LEU A 35 -1.88 10.19 -5.76
CA LEU A 35 -2.32 11.53 -5.38
C LEU A 35 -2.85 11.60 -3.95
N PHE A 36 -3.69 10.62 -3.53
CA PHE A 36 -4.41 10.67 -2.25
C PHE A 36 -3.84 9.73 -1.17
N SER A 37 -2.82 8.92 -1.49
CA SER A 37 -2.20 7.91 -0.61
C SER A 37 -3.13 6.76 -0.20
N HIS A 38 -4.38 6.76 -0.60
CA HIS A 38 -5.38 5.72 -0.35
C HIS A 38 -6.53 5.83 -1.36
N ILE A 39 -7.42 4.84 -1.38
CA ILE A 39 -8.65 4.88 -2.19
C ILE A 39 -9.84 5.18 -1.28
N PRO A 40 -10.34 6.42 -1.27
CA PRO A 40 -11.51 6.77 -0.48
C PRO A 40 -12.73 5.97 -0.90
N LYS A 41 -13.55 5.57 0.08
CA LYS A 41 -14.76 4.78 -0.18
C LYS A 41 -15.72 5.46 -1.15
N ASP A 42 -15.78 6.79 -1.09
CA ASP A 42 -16.66 7.61 -1.94
C ASP A 42 -16.13 7.76 -3.39
N ALA A 43 -14.85 7.44 -3.65
CA ALA A 43 -14.30 7.39 -5.01
C ALA A 43 -14.81 6.18 -5.80
N ILE A 44 -15.05 5.05 -5.12
CA ILE A 44 -15.45 3.79 -5.77
C ILE A 44 -16.68 3.95 -6.67
N PRO A 45 -17.82 4.51 -6.22
CA PRO A 45 -18.99 4.68 -7.07
C PRO A 45 -18.78 5.70 -8.21
N ILE A 46 -17.88 6.68 -8.04
CA ILE A 46 -17.54 7.63 -9.08
C ILE A 46 -16.74 6.96 -10.19
N ILE A 47 -15.68 6.23 -9.81
CA ILE A 47 -14.84 5.46 -10.74
C ILE A 47 -15.70 4.43 -11.50
N ALA A 48 -16.53 3.67 -10.78
CA ALA A 48 -17.42 2.67 -11.36
C ALA A 48 -18.31 3.27 -12.44
N ARG A 49 -18.99 4.36 -12.13
CA ARG A 49 -19.89 5.05 -13.07
C ARG A 49 -19.16 5.57 -14.30
N LYS A 50 -17.99 6.17 -14.13
CA LYS A 50 -17.21 6.76 -15.22
C LYS A 50 -16.58 5.72 -16.15
N LEU A 51 -16.19 4.58 -15.62
CA LEU A 51 -15.62 3.47 -16.39
C LEU A 51 -16.68 2.45 -16.86
N ASN A 52 -17.98 2.72 -16.62
CA ASN A 52 -19.09 1.81 -16.95
C ASN A 52 -18.94 0.42 -16.31
N LEU A 53 -18.51 0.38 -15.06
CA LEU A 53 -18.36 -0.81 -14.22
C LEU A 53 -19.37 -0.78 -13.07
N SER A 54 -19.62 -1.92 -12.45
CA SER A 54 -20.35 -1.96 -11.19
C SER A 54 -19.45 -1.56 -10.01
N SER A 55 -20.03 -0.98 -8.96
CA SER A 55 -19.29 -0.69 -7.74
C SER A 55 -18.74 -1.96 -7.08
N ALA A 56 -19.36 -3.10 -7.30
CA ALA A 56 -18.90 -4.39 -6.80
C ALA A 56 -17.59 -4.83 -7.50
N GLU A 57 -17.48 -4.68 -8.82
CA GLU A 57 -16.26 -4.97 -9.57
C GLU A 57 -15.11 -4.09 -9.10
N VAL A 58 -15.30 -2.77 -8.99
CA VAL A 58 -14.27 -1.85 -8.50
C VAL A 58 -13.89 -2.19 -7.05
N SER A 59 -14.85 -2.44 -6.17
CA SER A 59 -14.59 -2.86 -4.79
C SER A 59 -13.84 -4.19 -4.71
N GLY A 60 -14.16 -5.12 -5.58
CA GLY A 60 -13.48 -6.42 -5.70
C GLY A 60 -12.01 -6.25 -6.02
N VAL A 61 -11.67 -5.43 -7.02
CA VAL A 61 -10.29 -5.11 -7.39
C VAL A 61 -9.57 -4.41 -6.25
N VAL A 62 -10.18 -3.39 -5.63
CA VAL A 62 -9.59 -2.65 -4.50
C VAL A 62 -9.33 -3.56 -3.30
N SER A 63 -10.16 -4.57 -3.06
CA SER A 63 -9.95 -5.52 -1.94
C SER A 63 -8.96 -6.64 -2.27
N PHE A 64 -8.81 -6.99 -3.53
CA PHE A 64 -7.88 -8.01 -3.98
C PHE A 64 -6.41 -7.58 -3.87
N TYR A 65 -6.10 -6.35 -4.26
CA TYR A 65 -4.74 -5.83 -4.21
C TYR A 65 -4.44 -5.21 -2.85
N HIS A 66 -3.49 -5.77 -2.11
CA HIS A 66 -3.10 -5.29 -0.77
C HIS A 66 -2.55 -3.86 -0.74
N ASP A 67 -2.04 -3.38 -1.86
CA ASP A 67 -1.54 -2.01 -1.98
C ASP A 67 -2.67 -0.96 -2.07
N PHE A 68 -3.88 -1.38 -2.43
CA PHE A 68 -5.04 -0.49 -2.51
C PHE A 68 -5.69 -0.30 -1.14
N LYS A 69 -5.05 0.49 -0.28
CA LYS A 69 -5.58 0.79 1.06
C LYS A 69 -6.79 1.72 0.95
N LYS A 70 -7.83 1.43 1.74
CA LYS A 70 -9.08 2.23 1.81
C LYS A 70 -9.01 3.34 2.84
N GLU A 71 -7.97 3.35 3.64
CA GLU A 71 -7.70 4.33 4.69
C GLU A 71 -6.32 4.92 4.49
N LYS A 72 -6.15 6.17 4.92
CA LYS A 72 -4.85 6.83 4.86
C LYS A 72 -3.84 6.05 5.69
N VAL A 73 -2.73 5.70 5.08
CA VAL A 73 -1.60 5.03 5.74
C VAL A 73 -0.41 5.99 5.84
N GLY A 74 0.51 5.68 6.74
CA GLY A 74 1.73 6.46 6.92
C GLY A 74 2.52 6.61 5.61
N ARG A 75 3.26 7.71 5.50
CA ARG A 75 4.01 8.10 4.29
C ARG A 75 5.03 7.04 3.86
N HIS A 76 5.63 6.36 4.81
CA HIS A 76 6.63 5.32 4.57
C HIS A 76 6.12 3.98 5.06
N LYS A 77 6.01 3.01 4.16
CA LYS A 77 5.60 1.65 4.47
C LYS A 77 6.82 0.85 4.94
N VAL A 78 6.76 0.29 6.14
CA VAL A 78 7.75 -0.64 6.69
C VAL A 78 7.12 -2.02 6.75
N GLN A 79 7.69 -2.98 6.04
CA GLN A 79 7.20 -4.35 5.94
C GLN A 79 8.22 -5.31 6.55
N ILE A 80 7.77 -6.10 7.52
CA ILE A 80 8.60 -7.14 8.18
C ILE A 80 8.13 -8.50 7.70
N CYS A 81 9.07 -9.29 7.19
CA CYS A 81 8.80 -10.63 6.71
C CYS A 81 8.58 -11.61 7.87
N ARG A 82 7.45 -12.32 7.84
CA ARG A 82 7.04 -13.33 8.83
C ARG A 82 7.03 -14.75 8.26
N SER A 83 7.70 -14.99 7.14
CA SER A 83 7.82 -16.35 6.57
C SER A 83 8.75 -17.22 7.41
N GLU A 84 8.67 -18.54 7.23
CA GLU A 84 9.43 -19.56 7.96
C GLU A 84 10.92 -19.23 8.07
N ALA A 85 11.61 -19.00 6.95
CA ALA A 85 13.04 -18.69 6.94
C ALA A 85 13.36 -17.44 7.78
N CYS A 86 12.54 -16.41 7.69
CA CYS A 86 12.73 -15.19 8.48
C CYS A 86 12.46 -15.42 9.96
N GLN A 87 11.44 -16.22 10.31
CA GLN A 87 11.15 -16.56 11.70
C GLN A 87 12.29 -17.39 12.32
N ALA A 88 12.86 -18.34 11.59
CA ALA A 88 14.00 -19.14 12.04
C ALA A 88 15.26 -18.28 12.30
N MET A 89 15.37 -17.13 11.62
CA MET A 89 16.51 -16.21 11.69
C MET A 89 16.26 -14.96 12.54
N GLY A 90 15.25 -14.98 13.42
CA GLY A 90 15.03 -13.92 14.41
C GLY A 90 14.04 -12.82 14.00
N SER A 91 13.17 -13.07 13.01
CA SER A 91 12.15 -12.08 12.62
C SER A 91 11.15 -11.75 13.74
N ARG A 92 10.94 -12.66 14.69
CA ARG A 92 10.03 -12.42 15.83
C ARG A 92 10.60 -11.36 16.79
N GLU A 93 11.90 -11.44 17.10
CA GLU A 93 12.58 -10.44 17.91
C GLU A 93 12.61 -9.08 17.22
N LEU A 94 12.84 -9.07 15.90
CA LEU A 94 12.79 -7.88 15.08
C LEU A 94 11.38 -7.24 15.07
N GLU A 95 10.33 -8.05 14.96
CA GLU A 95 8.93 -7.60 15.08
C GLU A 95 8.67 -6.90 16.42
N VAL A 96 9.03 -7.56 17.53
CA VAL A 96 8.85 -7.00 18.88
C VAL A 96 9.62 -5.69 19.04
N HIS A 97 10.85 -5.65 18.55
CA HIS A 97 11.67 -4.45 18.58
C HIS A 97 11.06 -3.30 17.77
N ALA A 98 10.60 -3.57 16.55
CA ALA A 98 9.97 -2.59 15.68
C ALA A 98 8.69 -2.01 16.29
N LYS A 99 7.79 -2.86 16.78
CA LYS A 99 6.55 -2.43 17.45
C LYS A 99 6.84 -1.55 18.66
N LYS A 100 7.79 -1.94 19.49
CA LYS A 100 8.19 -1.18 20.67
C LYS A 100 8.83 0.17 20.31
N SER A 101 9.70 0.19 19.32
CA SER A 101 10.40 1.41 18.89
C SER A 101 9.48 2.40 18.20
N LEU A 102 8.59 1.93 17.34
CA LEU A 102 7.63 2.74 16.60
C LEU A 102 6.35 3.04 17.40
N LYS A 103 6.12 2.30 18.49
CA LYS A 103 4.91 2.38 19.34
C LYS A 103 3.62 2.15 18.55
N VAL A 104 3.64 1.19 17.62
CA VAL A 104 2.50 0.80 16.78
C VAL A 104 2.42 -0.71 16.66
N GLU A 105 1.23 -1.22 16.40
CA GLU A 105 0.99 -2.60 16.02
C GLU A 105 0.98 -2.77 14.50
N PHE A 106 0.95 -4.02 14.03
CA PHE A 106 0.80 -4.29 12.60
C PHE A 106 -0.55 -3.77 12.08
N GLY A 107 -0.51 -3.09 10.94
CA GLY A 107 -1.68 -2.46 10.33
C GLY A 107 -1.94 -1.05 10.84
N GLU A 108 -1.06 -0.49 11.65
CA GLU A 108 -1.19 0.85 12.19
C GLU A 108 -0.10 1.79 11.68
N SER A 109 -0.40 3.08 11.72
CA SER A 109 0.55 4.17 11.44
C SER A 109 1.01 4.81 12.74
N THR A 110 2.23 5.35 12.72
CA THR A 110 2.73 6.20 13.81
C THR A 110 1.86 7.46 13.97
N ASN A 111 1.83 8.05 15.17
CA ASN A 111 1.00 9.23 15.48
C ASN A 111 1.30 10.46 14.61
N ASP A 112 2.48 10.50 14.00
CA ASP A 112 2.91 11.55 13.06
C ASP A 112 2.58 11.22 11.59
N ASP A 113 1.86 10.13 11.33
CA ASP A 113 1.52 9.63 9.99
C ASP A 113 2.76 9.39 9.09
N LEU A 114 3.95 9.23 9.67
CA LEU A 114 5.17 9.00 8.88
C LEU A 114 5.35 7.54 8.50
N ILE A 115 5.16 6.61 9.44
CA ILE A 115 5.47 5.20 9.23
C ILE A 115 4.19 4.36 9.39
N PHE A 116 3.96 3.47 8.42
CA PHE A 116 2.95 2.42 8.49
C PHE A 116 3.64 1.07 8.60
N LEU A 117 3.36 0.30 9.65
CA LEU A 117 3.95 -1.01 9.90
C LEU A 117 3.05 -2.13 9.40
N GLU A 118 3.57 -3.01 8.54
CA GLU A 118 2.80 -4.07 7.89
C GLU A 118 3.55 -5.42 7.93
N PRO A 119 2.86 -6.55 8.24
CA PRO A 119 3.46 -7.87 8.09
C PRO A 119 3.41 -8.31 6.64
N VAL A 120 4.43 -9.04 6.18
CA VAL A 120 4.43 -9.73 4.89
C VAL A 120 4.90 -11.18 5.07
N TYR A 121 4.50 -12.06 4.15
CA TYR A 121 4.74 -13.49 4.30
C TYR A 121 5.74 -14.05 3.29
N CYS A 122 6.45 -13.23 2.60
CA CYS A 122 7.71 -13.45 1.92
C CYS A 122 8.07 -12.23 1.08
N LEU A 123 9.28 -11.72 1.22
CA LEU A 123 9.84 -10.65 0.39
C LEU A 123 10.71 -11.16 -0.75
N GLY A 124 10.85 -12.51 -0.88
CA GLY A 124 11.72 -13.12 -1.88
C GLY A 124 13.22 -13.08 -1.53
N ASN A 125 13.59 -12.58 -0.35
CA ASN A 125 14.97 -12.41 0.09
C ASN A 125 15.35 -13.40 1.21
N CYS A 126 14.97 -14.67 1.07
CA CYS A 126 15.15 -15.70 2.12
C CYS A 126 16.61 -16.01 2.42
N ALA A 127 17.51 -15.81 1.47
CA ALA A 127 18.94 -16.02 1.67
C ALA A 127 19.58 -15.02 2.64
N CYS A 128 18.94 -13.86 2.83
CA CYS A 128 19.39 -12.78 3.71
C CYS A 128 18.36 -12.53 4.84
N SER A 129 17.81 -13.58 5.41
CA SER A 129 16.86 -13.49 6.52
C SER A 129 17.55 -13.01 7.81
N PRO A 130 16.84 -12.26 8.69
CA PRO A 130 15.47 -11.75 8.54
C PRO A 130 15.40 -10.55 7.61
N SER A 131 14.30 -10.40 6.83
CA SER A 131 14.19 -9.36 5.81
C SER A 131 13.14 -8.32 6.18
N VAL A 132 13.49 -7.06 5.96
CA VAL A 132 12.62 -5.89 6.07
C VAL A 132 12.66 -5.11 4.76
N ARG A 133 11.53 -4.54 4.37
CA ARG A 133 11.45 -3.62 3.25
C ARG A 133 10.89 -2.28 3.72
N ILE A 134 11.58 -1.19 3.38
CA ILE A 134 11.13 0.18 3.65
C ILE A 134 10.79 0.80 2.30
N CYS A 135 9.51 1.06 2.06
CA CYS A 135 9.00 1.43 0.74
C CYS A 135 9.43 0.40 -0.32
N LEU A 136 10.39 0.74 -1.18
CA LEU A 136 10.97 -0.17 -2.18
C LEU A 136 12.41 -0.61 -1.84
N LEU A 137 12.96 -0.14 -0.71
CA LEU A 137 14.32 -0.46 -0.29
C LEU A 137 14.33 -1.67 0.65
N TYR A 138 15.14 -2.67 0.33
CA TYR A 138 15.42 -3.79 1.22
C TYR A 138 16.55 -3.42 2.17
N THR A 139 16.41 -3.78 3.44
CA THR A 139 17.41 -3.45 4.48
C THR A 139 18.52 -4.48 4.61
N SER A 140 18.37 -5.67 4.02
CA SER A 140 19.48 -6.64 3.94
C SER A 140 20.34 -6.30 2.72
N PRO A 141 21.65 -6.13 2.89
CA PRO A 141 22.55 -5.92 1.75
C PRO A 141 22.48 -7.15 0.85
N SER A 142 21.94 -6.98 -0.34
CA SER A 142 22.02 -7.98 -1.38
C SER A 142 23.43 -7.97 -1.97
N PRO A 143 24.06 -9.13 -2.23
CA PRO A 143 25.33 -9.17 -2.96
C PRO A 143 25.25 -8.55 -4.37
N ARG A 144 24.04 -8.23 -4.84
CA ARG A 144 23.77 -7.64 -6.15
C ARG A 144 23.55 -6.14 -6.11
N ASP A 145 23.37 -5.56 -4.91
CA ASP A 145 23.24 -4.11 -4.79
C ASP A 145 24.65 -3.50 -4.74
N PRO A 146 25.07 -2.73 -5.76
CA PRO A 146 26.31 -1.97 -5.65
C PRO A 146 26.16 -0.93 -4.53
N LEU A 147 27.16 -0.86 -3.67
CA LEU A 147 27.30 0.16 -2.62
C LEU A 147 27.36 1.56 -3.23
#